data_bcdd6ad5e6cbcb8b71009a1ebe8a3642
#
_entry.id   bcdd6ad5e6cbcb8b71009a1ebe8a3642
#
_cell.length_a   1.000
_cell.length_b   1.000
_cell.length_c   1.000
_cell.angle_alpha   90.00
_cell.angle_beta   90.00
_cell.angle_gamma   90.00
#
_symmetry.space_group_name_H-M   'P 1'
#
loop_
_entity.id
_entity.type
_entity.pdbx_description
1 polymer ?
#
loop_
_entity_poly.entity_id
_entity_poly.type
_entity_poly.pdbx_seq_one_letter_code
_entity_poly.pdbx_strand_id
1 'polypeptide(L)'
;MRKAQRVLRNRDDAVDVVHALFVDLLPKWSSDVDLPYLYRAVTNRCLNLLRDAGTRARLLAQQGDAAAPLGRVRLEDEVVGSALIAALAQRLDEGHFEVLVARFVDDMTQDEIAQQLGLSRKTIGKRLDRIRDEVIALRGEEASA
;
A
#
# COMPACT_ATOMS: atom_id res chain seq x y z
N MET A 1 7.79 -10.48 -6.29
CA MET A 1 6.57 -11.31 -6.31
C MET A 1 5.88 -11.39 -4.95
N ARG A 2 6.54 -11.93 -3.91
CA ARG A 2 5.96 -12.06 -2.56
C ARG A 2 5.45 -10.74 -1.99
N LYS A 3 6.21 -9.65 -2.15
CA LYS A 3 5.81 -8.32 -1.66
C LYS A 3 4.49 -7.85 -2.28
N ALA A 4 4.38 -7.92 -3.60
CA ALA A 4 3.16 -7.54 -4.29
C ALA A 4 1.96 -8.39 -3.86
N GLN A 5 2.15 -9.69 -3.68
CA GLN A 5 1.10 -10.59 -3.18
C GLN A 5 0.64 -10.24 -1.77
N ARG A 6 1.56 -9.84 -0.89
CA ARG A 6 1.22 -9.42 0.47
C ARG A 6 0.45 -8.11 0.51
N VAL A 7 0.79 -7.17 -0.36
CA VAL A 7 0.12 -5.86 -0.43
C VAL A 7 -1.25 -5.98 -1.09
N LEU A 8 -1.32 -6.65 -2.24
CA LEU A 8 -2.52 -6.71 -3.06
C LEU A 8 -3.48 -7.84 -2.66
N ARG A 9 -2.98 -8.88 -2.00
CA ARG A 9 -3.73 -10.08 -1.63
C ARG A 9 -4.43 -10.75 -2.81
N ASN A 10 -3.96 -10.48 -4.01
CA ASN A 10 -4.46 -11.05 -5.27
C ASN A 10 -3.25 -11.45 -6.11
N ARG A 11 -3.16 -12.73 -6.45
CA ARG A 11 -2.02 -13.26 -7.19
C ARG A 11 -1.95 -12.71 -8.62
N ASP A 12 -3.06 -12.60 -9.30
CA ASP A 12 -3.10 -12.14 -10.68
C ASP A 12 -2.70 -10.68 -10.78
N ASP A 13 -3.19 -9.83 -9.87
CA ASP A 13 -2.79 -8.43 -9.77
C ASP A 13 -1.30 -8.29 -9.42
N ALA A 14 -0.80 -9.14 -8.53
CA ALA A 14 0.62 -9.14 -8.17
C ALA A 14 1.51 -9.52 -9.36
N VAL A 15 1.12 -10.52 -10.15
CA VAL A 15 1.81 -10.90 -11.38
C VAL A 15 1.84 -9.75 -12.36
N ASP A 16 0.71 -9.08 -12.57
CA ASP A 16 0.58 -7.97 -13.51
C ASP A 16 1.47 -6.78 -13.08
N VAL A 17 1.50 -6.45 -11.79
CA VAL A 17 2.35 -5.38 -11.25
C VAL A 17 3.83 -5.68 -11.48
N VAL A 18 4.27 -6.87 -11.13
CA VAL A 18 5.69 -7.28 -11.28
C VAL A 18 6.07 -7.33 -12.75
N HIS A 19 5.22 -7.91 -13.59
CA HIS A 19 5.45 -7.99 -15.04
C HIS A 19 5.56 -6.60 -15.67
N ALA A 20 4.63 -5.71 -15.39
CA ALA A 20 4.66 -4.34 -15.89
C ALA A 20 5.90 -3.57 -15.42
N LEU A 21 6.31 -3.79 -14.17
CA LEU A 21 7.53 -3.18 -13.63
C LEU A 21 8.77 -3.62 -14.43
N PHE A 22 8.92 -4.91 -14.69
CA PHE A 22 10.06 -5.41 -15.45
C PHE A 22 10.04 -4.95 -16.90
N VAL A 23 8.88 -4.91 -17.54
CA VAL A 23 8.74 -4.37 -18.90
C VAL A 23 9.24 -2.91 -18.96
N ASP A 24 8.90 -2.10 -17.98
CA ASP A 24 9.34 -0.70 -17.92
C ASP A 24 10.83 -0.54 -17.56
N LEU A 25 11.37 -1.43 -16.73
CA LEU A 25 12.76 -1.32 -16.24
C LEU A 25 13.78 -1.90 -17.19
N LEU A 26 13.46 -2.97 -17.94
CA LEU A 26 14.46 -3.64 -18.79
C LEU A 26 15.18 -2.69 -19.76
N PRO A 27 14.49 -1.76 -20.44
CA PRO A 27 15.18 -0.82 -21.33
C PRO A 27 16.09 0.19 -20.59
N LYS A 28 15.85 0.39 -19.30
CA LYS A 28 16.54 1.36 -18.45
C LYS A 28 17.45 0.69 -17.42
N TRP A 29 17.67 -0.60 -17.56
CA TRP A 29 18.46 -1.37 -16.59
C TRP A 29 19.87 -0.84 -16.51
N SER A 30 20.29 -0.45 -15.31
CA SER A 30 21.62 0.06 -15.01
C SER A 30 22.04 -0.40 -13.61
N SER A 31 23.31 -0.13 -13.28
CA SER A 31 23.83 -0.41 -11.93
C SER A 31 23.14 0.37 -10.81
N ASP A 32 22.36 1.39 -11.15
CA ASP A 32 21.59 2.19 -10.18
C ASP A 32 20.30 1.49 -9.73
N VAL A 33 19.91 0.43 -10.42
CA VAL A 33 18.74 -0.39 -10.05
C VAL A 33 19.18 -1.41 -9.00
N ASP A 34 19.06 -1.05 -7.74
CA ASP A 34 19.35 -1.92 -6.60
C ASP A 34 18.07 -2.49 -5.98
N LEU A 35 18.22 -3.34 -4.99
CA LEU A 35 17.09 -3.96 -4.32
C LEU A 35 16.16 -2.96 -3.62
N PRO A 36 16.66 -1.94 -2.88
CA PRO A 36 15.79 -0.88 -2.34
C PRO A 36 14.98 -0.16 -3.42
N TYR A 37 15.58 0.14 -4.56
CA TYR A 37 14.88 0.75 -5.69
C TYR A 37 13.73 -0.14 -6.18
N LEU A 38 13.97 -1.44 -6.36
CA LEU A 38 12.95 -2.40 -6.78
C LEU A 38 11.81 -2.49 -5.78
N TYR A 39 12.10 -2.53 -4.49
CA TYR A 39 11.08 -2.56 -3.44
C TYR A 39 10.20 -1.32 -3.47
N ARG A 40 10.78 -0.15 -3.63
CA ARG A 40 10.01 1.10 -3.74
C ARG A 40 9.16 1.12 -5.00
N ALA A 41 9.69 0.68 -6.11
CA ALA A 41 8.97 0.62 -7.38
C ALA A 41 7.78 -0.33 -7.31
N VAL A 42 7.94 -1.51 -6.72
CA VAL A 42 6.83 -2.46 -6.49
C VAL A 42 5.78 -1.85 -5.57
N THR A 43 6.18 -1.25 -4.47
CA THR A 43 5.27 -0.61 -3.51
C THR A 43 4.45 0.50 -4.17
N ASN A 44 5.09 1.36 -4.95
CA ASN A 44 4.42 2.48 -5.63
C ASN A 44 3.43 1.98 -6.70
N ARG A 45 3.77 0.93 -7.43
CA ARG A 45 2.83 0.34 -8.39
C ARG A 45 1.64 -0.31 -7.71
N CYS A 46 1.86 -0.99 -6.60
CA CYS A 46 0.77 -1.52 -5.79
C CYS A 46 -0.14 -0.40 -5.28
N LEU A 47 0.44 0.70 -4.81
CA LEU A 47 -0.30 1.87 -4.38
C LEU A 47 -1.19 2.44 -5.49
N ASN A 48 -0.63 2.61 -6.69
CA ASN A 48 -1.37 3.12 -7.84
C ASN A 48 -2.52 2.19 -8.24
N LEU A 49 -2.28 0.88 -8.24
CA LEU A 49 -3.33 -0.11 -8.51
C LEU A 49 -4.47 -0.02 -7.49
N LEU A 50 -4.14 0.07 -6.21
CA LEU A 50 -5.14 0.20 -5.14
C LEU A 50 -5.93 1.50 -5.24
N ARG A 51 -5.28 2.61 -5.59
CA ARG A 51 -5.94 3.90 -5.81
C ARG A 51 -6.88 3.85 -7.00
N ASP A 52 -6.45 3.28 -8.12
CA ASP A 52 -7.27 3.14 -9.32
C ASP A 52 -8.49 2.24 -9.08
N ALA A 53 -8.30 1.14 -8.36
CA ALA A 53 -9.40 0.25 -7.97
C ALA A 53 -10.41 0.97 -7.06
N GLY A 54 -9.95 1.77 -6.12
CA GLY A 54 -10.79 2.57 -5.24
C GLY A 54 -11.57 3.64 -6.01
N THR A 55 -10.95 4.30 -6.97
CA THR A 55 -11.59 5.28 -7.84
C THR A 55 -12.69 4.63 -8.68
N ARG A 56 -12.41 3.48 -9.29
CA ARG A 56 -13.41 2.72 -10.06
C ARG A 56 -14.60 2.30 -9.21
N ALA A 57 -14.35 1.81 -7.99
CA ALA A 57 -15.41 1.42 -7.06
C ALA A 57 -16.32 2.60 -6.71
N ARG A 58 -15.76 3.79 -6.46
CA ARG A 58 -16.55 5.00 -6.18
C ARG A 58 -17.39 5.44 -7.37
N LEU A 59 -16.85 5.39 -8.58
CA LEU A 59 -17.56 5.77 -9.79
C LEU A 59 -18.74 4.81 -10.06
N LEU A 60 -18.54 3.51 -9.87
CA LEU A 60 -19.59 2.50 -10.00
C LEU A 60 -20.69 2.70 -8.94
N ALA A 61 -20.33 3.01 -7.71
CA ALA A 61 -21.27 3.31 -6.64
C ALA A 61 -22.13 4.55 -6.96
N GLN A 62 -21.55 5.57 -7.59
CA GLN A 62 -22.27 6.78 -8.02
C GLN A 62 -23.25 6.49 -9.16
N GLN A 63 -23.02 5.47 -9.96
CA GLN A 63 -23.89 5.05 -11.05
C GLN A 63 -25.01 4.10 -10.60
N GLY A 64 -25.09 3.81 -9.31
CA GLY A 64 -26.09 2.91 -8.73
C GLY A 64 -25.76 1.42 -8.92
N ASP A 65 -24.67 1.07 -9.58
CA ASP A 65 -24.17 -0.30 -9.60
C ASP A 65 -23.56 -0.61 -8.23
N ALA A 66 -24.13 -1.63 -7.56
CA ALA A 66 -23.64 -2.07 -6.26
C ALA A 66 -22.27 -2.74 -6.39
N ALA A 67 -21.22 -1.93 -6.59
CA ALA A 67 -19.88 -2.38 -6.27
C ALA A 67 -19.85 -2.62 -4.76
N ALA A 68 -19.43 -3.80 -4.34
CA ALA A 68 -19.25 -4.08 -2.92
C ALA A 68 -18.43 -2.94 -2.30
N PRO A 69 -18.88 -2.29 -1.22
CA PRO A 69 -18.08 -1.29 -0.55
C PRO A 69 -16.72 -1.92 -0.26
N LEU A 70 -15.65 -1.19 -0.52
CA LEU A 70 -14.29 -1.55 -0.09
C LEU A 70 -14.42 -2.01 1.35
N GLY A 71 -14.29 -3.30 1.57
CA GLY A 71 -14.84 -4.08 2.66
C GLY A 71 -14.90 -3.37 4.00
N ARG A 72 -15.99 -3.57 4.69
CA ARG A 72 -16.07 -3.27 6.12
C ARG A 72 -14.83 -3.87 6.79
N VAL A 73 -14.01 -3.03 7.37
CA VAL A 73 -12.82 -3.46 8.10
C VAL A 73 -13.28 -4.25 9.32
N ARG A 74 -13.35 -5.56 9.19
CA ARG A 74 -13.53 -6.44 10.36
C ARG A 74 -12.17 -6.76 10.93
N LEU A 75 -12.01 -6.57 12.24
CA LEU A 75 -10.74 -6.67 12.96
C LEU A 75 -10.21 -8.10 13.18
N GLU A 76 -10.81 -9.14 12.63
CA GLU A 76 -10.55 -10.50 13.11
C GLU A 76 -9.95 -11.49 12.10
N ASP A 77 -9.69 -11.11 10.82
CA ASP A 77 -9.18 -12.05 9.83
C ASP A 77 -8.18 -11.41 8.84
N GLU A 78 -7.43 -12.24 8.11
CA GLU A 78 -6.49 -11.84 7.04
C GLU A 78 -7.11 -10.92 5.98
N VAL A 79 -8.42 -10.97 5.81
CA VAL A 79 -9.19 -10.11 4.92
C VAL A 79 -9.17 -8.64 5.40
N VAL A 80 -9.07 -8.43 6.70
CA VAL A 80 -8.99 -7.09 7.32
C VAL A 80 -7.75 -6.34 6.85
N GLY A 81 -6.61 -7.03 6.80
CA GLY A 81 -5.36 -6.41 6.37
C GLY A 81 -5.45 -5.81 4.98
N SER A 82 -6.09 -6.50 4.03
CA SER A 82 -6.18 -6.03 2.66
C SER A 82 -7.16 -4.85 2.50
N ALA A 83 -8.30 -4.89 3.17
CA ALA A 83 -9.27 -3.80 3.16
C ALA A 83 -8.71 -2.54 3.83
N LEU A 84 -8.00 -2.69 4.94
CA LEU A 84 -7.35 -1.58 5.63
C LEU A 84 -6.24 -0.96 4.78
N ILE A 85 -5.40 -1.78 4.16
CA ILE A 85 -4.35 -1.31 3.25
C ILE A 85 -4.96 -0.54 2.07
N ALA A 86 -6.03 -1.05 1.46
CA ALA A 86 -6.72 -0.38 0.37
C ALA A 86 -7.32 0.96 0.79
N ALA A 87 -7.92 1.04 1.98
CA ALA A 87 -8.46 2.28 2.53
C ALA A 87 -7.34 3.30 2.83
N LEU A 88 -6.23 2.86 3.40
CA LEU A 88 -5.08 3.72 3.67
C LEU A 88 -4.39 4.19 2.39
N ALA A 89 -4.41 3.39 1.32
CA ALA A 89 -3.90 3.79 0.01
C ALA A 89 -4.60 5.03 -0.54
N GLN A 90 -5.87 5.25 -0.19
CA GLN A 90 -6.63 6.44 -0.61
C GLN A 90 -6.28 7.69 0.22
N ARG A 91 -5.69 7.53 1.38
CA ARG A 91 -5.47 8.61 2.36
C ARG A 91 -4.01 8.99 2.54
N LEU A 92 -3.10 8.05 2.34
CA LEU A 92 -1.67 8.26 2.54
C LEU A 92 -0.98 8.66 1.23
N ASP A 93 0.01 9.53 1.33
CA ASP A 93 0.93 9.78 0.22
C ASP A 93 1.91 8.61 0.03
N GLU A 94 2.71 8.66 -1.04
CA GLU A 94 3.66 7.60 -1.36
C GLU A 94 4.65 7.33 -0.22
N GLY A 95 5.19 8.38 0.38
CA GLY A 95 6.18 8.25 1.44
C GLY A 95 5.63 7.59 2.71
N HIS A 96 4.41 7.91 3.09
CA HIS A 96 3.74 7.26 4.22
C HIS A 96 3.35 5.83 3.88
N PHE A 97 2.86 5.58 2.68
CA PHE A 97 2.50 4.23 2.24
C PHE A 97 3.72 3.30 2.18
N GLU A 98 4.87 3.79 1.75
CA GLU A 98 6.12 3.02 1.78
C GLU A 98 6.48 2.58 3.21
N VAL A 99 6.34 3.47 4.18
CA VAL A 99 6.58 3.17 5.60
C VAL A 99 5.55 2.17 6.14
N LEU A 100 4.29 2.33 5.76
CA LEU A 100 3.22 1.39 6.13
C LEU A 100 3.57 -0.04 5.68
N VAL A 101 3.92 -0.20 4.42
CA VAL A 101 4.25 -1.52 3.85
C VAL A 101 5.51 -2.09 4.49
N ALA A 102 6.56 -1.28 4.63
CA ALA A 102 7.81 -1.73 5.24
C ALA A 102 7.61 -2.21 6.68
N ARG A 103 6.82 -1.50 7.46
CA ARG A 103 6.60 -1.82 8.88
C ARG A 103 5.62 -2.97 9.10
N PHE A 104 4.48 -2.96 8.42
CA PHE A 104 3.37 -3.87 8.71
C PHE A 104 3.25 -5.05 7.76
N VAL A 105 3.77 -4.94 6.56
CA VAL A 105 3.79 -6.04 5.58
C VAL A 105 5.13 -6.77 5.59
N ASP A 106 6.23 -6.02 5.59
CA ASP A 106 7.60 -6.58 5.54
C ASP A 106 8.23 -6.78 6.93
N ASP A 107 7.54 -6.43 8.00
CA ASP A 107 7.98 -6.57 9.40
C ASP A 107 9.35 -5.94 9.71
N MET A 108 9.67 -4.84 9.06
CA MET A 108 10.92 -4.12 9.27
C MET A 108 10.87 -3.28 10.55
N THR A 109 12.02 -3.19 11.22
CA THR A 109 12.17 -2.26 12.35
C THR A 109 12.27 -0.81 11.85
N GLN A 110 12.06 0.16 12.74
CA GLN A 110 12.21 1.59 12.39
C GLN A 110 13.61 1.92 11.89
N ASP A 111 14.65 1.31 12.49
CA ASP A 111 16.04 1.50 12.07
C ASP A 111 16.28 0.94 10.67
N GLU A 112 15.76 -0.25 10.38
CA GLU A 112 15.85 -0.86 9.06
C GLU A 112 15.14 -0.02 7.99
N ILE A 113 13.95 0.49 8.29
CA ILE A 113 13.19 1.36 7.38
C ILE A 113 13.96 2.66 7.12
N ALA A 114 14.47 3.27 8.18
CA ALA A 114 15.26 4.50 8.08
C ALA A 114 16.48 4.31 7.18
N GLN A 115 17.18 3.20 7.33
CA GLN A 115 18.34 2.86 6.52
C GLN A 115 17.94 2.63 5.05
N GLN A 116 16.87 1.86 4.80
CA GLN A 116 16.41 1.54 3.45
C GLN A 116 15.93 2.77 2.68
N LEU A 117 15.21 3.67 3.35
CA LEU A 117 14.65 4.87 2.71
C LEU A 117 15.60 6.07 2.75
N GLY A 118 16.73 5.96 3.43
CA GLY A 118 17.67 7.08 3.56
C GLY A 118 17.12 8.23 4.41
N LEU A 119 16.30 7.93 5.40
CA LEU A 119 15.65 8.90 6.29
C LEU A 119 16.10 8.69 7.74
N SER A 120 15.90 9.69 8.59
CA SER A 120 16.16 9.55 10.02
C SER A 120 15.10 8.68 10.69
N ARG A 121 15.48 8.00 11.77
CA ARG A 121 14.53 7.25 12.60
C ARG A 121 13.39 8.15 13.12
N LYS A 122 13.69 9.40 13.43
CA LYS A 122 12.69 10.37 13.87
C LYS A 122 11.65 10.63 12.80
N THR A 123 12.06 10.77 11.54
CA THR A 123 11.15 10.91 10.40
C THR A 123 10.25 9.68 10.24
N ILE A 124 10.82 8.48 10.37
CA ILE A 124 10.04 7.24 10.33
C ILE A 124 9.01 7.21 11.46
N GLY A 125 9.41 7.59 12.68
CA GLY A 125 8.49 7.69 13.82
C GLY A 125 7.32 8.63 13.55
N LYS A 126 7.58 9.80 12.99
CA LYS A 126 6.52 10.77 12.61
C LYS A 126 5.57 10.22 11.56
N ARG A 127 6.10 9.50 10.55
CA ARG A 127 5.28 8.87 9.53
C ARG A 127 4.41 7.76 10.11
N LEU A 128 4.93 6.97 11.04
CA LEU A 128 4.16 5.95 11.74
C LEU A 128 3.04 6.57 12.60
N ASP A 129 3.30 7.70 13.24
CA ASP A 129 2.27 8.43 13.99
C ASP A 129 1.15 8.90 13.06
N ARG A 130 1.48 9.44 11.90
CA ARG A 130 0.49 9.83 10.89
C ARG A 130 -0.35 8.65 10.41
N ILE A 131 0.29 7.50 10.17
CA ILE A 131 -0.41 6.27 9.78
C ILE A 131 -1.39 5.86 10.88
N ARG A 132 -0.97 5.90 12.13
CA ARG A 132 -1.82 5.60 13.28
C ARG A 132 -3.03 6.52 13.36
N ASP A 133 -2.83 7.81 13.15
CA ASP A 133 -3.92 8.79 13.13
C ASP A 133 -4.95 8.48 12.04
N GLU A 134 -4.51 8.09 10.87
CA GLU A 134 -5.41 7.71 9.78
C GLU A 134 -6.17 6.41 10.08
N VAL A 135 -5.54 5.44 10.73
CA VAL A 135 -6.23 4.22 11.18
C VAL A 135 -7.32 4.55 12.20
N ILE A 136 -7.02 5.42 13.15
CA ILE A 136 -7.99 5.87 14.16
C ILE A 136 -9.15 6.60 13.48
N ALA A 137 -8.88 7.47 12.52
CA ALA A 137 -9.91 8.20 11.77
C ALA A 137 -10.81 7.24 10.99
N LEU A 138 -10.26 6.23 10.33
CA LEU A 138 -11.03 5.21 9.62
C LEU A 138 -11.96 4.42 10.56
N ARG A 139 -11.46 4.02 11.72
CA ARG A 139 -12.28 3.33 12.73
C ARG A 139 -13.40 4.21 13.25
N GLY A 140 -13.14 5.50 13.44
CA GLY A 140 -14.15 6.46 13.86
C GLY A 140 -15.26 6.63 12.82
N GLU A 141 -14.93 6.65 11.55
CA GLU A 141 -15.89 6.73 10.45
C GLU A 141 -16.79 5.48 10.39
N GLU A 142 -16.21 4.29 10.58
CA GLU A 142 -16.98 3.04 10.63
C GLU A 142 -17.94 3.00 11.80
N ALA A 143 -17.54 3.48 12.96
CA ALA A 143 -18.39 3.53 14.15
C ALA A 143 -19.54 4.52 14.02
N SER A 144 -19.41 5.53 13.13
CA SER A 144 -20.40 6.58 12.89
C SER A 144 -21.36 6.26 11.74
N ALA A 145 -21.11 5.18 11.02
CA ALA A 145 -21.90 4.78 9.85
C ALA A 145 -23.10 3.88 10.21
#